data_d478ea403ef225e33321719ae72b450c
#
_entry.id   d478ea403ef225e33321719ae72b450c
#
_cell.length_a   1.000
_cell.length_b   1.000
_cell.length_c   1.000
_cell.angle_alpha   90.00
_cell.angle_beta   90.00
_cell.angle_gamma   90.00
#
_symmetry.space_group_name_H-M   'P 1'
#
loop_
_entity.id
_entity.type
_entity.pdbx_description
1 polymer ?
#
loop_
_entity_poly.entity_id
_entity_poly.type
_entity_poly.pdbx_seq_one_letter_code
_entity_poly.pdbx_strand_id
1 'polypeptide(L)'
;MTAPLHSRFEVAVFVGRFQPFHNAHHALLRKALDAAPRVVVVIGSAFQARSPKNPFTWQERAEMIRLALAEADRPRVLFVPMRDHVDEERWFSEVRLAIDAALAAQGAAPATGHSTVLIGHVKDATRDYLHGFEGWTLQAAERVHSASAATVRDAIFGGAKEAPEVLARAVPASTLAFLRSWMAAPLHTALAQEWELLRQHDTAWSVAPYPVVLVTVDCVVKCGGHVLLIRRGHSPGKGLHALPGGFLELRETTLQSALRELEEETHLALPPAELLARLARTEVFDRPDRSQRGRTITHGHFFDLGDRQPLPDVRADDDAAAAEWIPIAALPGLEDRLLDDHFQMLDHFLGLLPRPFIGT
;
A
#
# COMPACT_ATOMS: atom_id res chain seq x y z
N MET A 1 26.77 -11.70 36.83
CA MET A 1 25.88 -12.45 35.93
C MET A 1 24.47 -12.22 36.43
N THR A 2 23.77 -11.23 35.83
CA THR A 2 22.35 -11.01 36.12
C THR A 2 21.56 -12.06 35.36
N ALA A 3 20.73 -12.82 36.07
CA ALA A 3 19.82 -13.79 35.46
C ALA A 3 18.97 -13.12 34.39
N PRO A 4 18.70 -13.76 33.23
CA PRO A 4 17.82 -13.20 32.22
C PRO A 4 16.44 -13.02 32.88
N LEU A 5 15.94 -11.78 32.91
CA LEU A 5 14.54 -11.51 33.18
C LEU A 5 13.73 -12.42 32.24
N HIS A 6 12.97 -13.36 32.80
CA HIS A 6 12.04 -14.15 32.03
C HIS A 6 11.08 -13.18 31.35
N SER A 7 11.27 -12.97 30.07
CA SER A 7 10.33 -12.17 29.28
C SER A 7 8.96 -12.84 29.38
N ARG A 8 7.93 -12.05 29.69
CA ARG A 8 6.55 -12.54 29.82
C ARG A 8 6.02 -13.15 28.52
N PHE A 9 6.63 -12.74 27.37
CA PHE A 9 6.23 -13.15 26.05
C PHE A 9 7.40 -13.82 25.32
N GLU A 10 7.09 -14.71 24.38
CA GLU A 10 8.07 -15.39 23.53
C GLU A 10 8.30 -14.61 22.24
N VAL A 11 7.24 -13.95 21.74
CA VAL A 11 7.23 -13.21 20.48
C VAL A 11 6.61 -11.83 20.70
N ALA A 12 7.27 -10.79 20.21
CA ALA A 12 6.69 -9.46 20.03
C ALA A 12 6.44 -9.21 18.56
N VAL A 13 5.24 -8.74 18.21
CA VAL A 13 4.86 -8.36 16.86
C VAL A 13 4.77 -6.84 16.78
N PHE A 14 5.37 -6.27 15.75
CA PHE A 14 5.36 -4.83 15.48
C PHE A 14 4.94 -4.58 14.04
N VAL A 15 3.77 -4.02 13.83
CA VAL A 15 3.18 -3.78 12.51
C VAL A 15 3.31 -2.32 12.12
N GLY A 16 3.74 -2.05 10.88
CA GLY A 16 3.82 -0.68 10.36
C GLY A 16 4.18 -0.62 8.88
N ARG A 17 3.98 0.56 8.28
CA ARG A 17 4.42 0.84 6.89
C ARG A 17 5.88 1.29 6.80
N PHE A 18 6.39 1.97 7.82
CA PHE A 18 7.78 2.45 7.91
C PHE A 18 8.24 3.27 6.68
N GLN A 19 7.47 4.27 6.26
CA GLN A 19 7.69 5.07 5.06
C GLN A 19 8.11 6.53 5.38
N PRO A 20 9.36 6.78 5.87
CA PRO A 20 10.39 5.84 6.28
C PRO A 20 10.33 5.42 7.76
N PHE A 21 11.31 4.60 8.18
CA PHE A 21 11.55 4.31 9.59
C PHE A 21 12.07 5.56 10.32
N HIS A 22 11.45 5.92 11.45
CA HIS A 22 11.74 7.15 12.20
C HIS A 22 11.81 6.88 13.71
N ASN A 23 12.19 7.91 14.50
CA ASN A 23 12.47 7.75 15.92
C ASN A 23 11.30 7.18 16.74
N ALA A 24 10.06 7.52 16.41
CA ALA A 24 8.91 6.91 17.09
C ALA A 24 8.79 5.40 16.79
N HIS A 25 9.07 4.97 15.55
CA HIS A 25 9.16 3.55 15.23
C HIS A 25 10.33 2.87 15.94
N HIS A 26 11.49 3.55 16.04
CA HIS A 26 12.65 3.04 16.75
C HIS A 26 12.34 2.80 18.25
N ALA A 27 11.63 3.72 18.89
CA ALA A 27 11.21 3.57 20.29
C ALA A 27 10.27 2.36 20.49
N LEU A 28 9.31 2.13 19.55
CA LEU A 28 8.45 0.94 19.58
C LEU A 28 9.23 -0.35 19.35
N LEU A 29 10.18 -0.35 18.43
CA LEU A 29 11.04 -1.50 18.17
C LEU A 29 11.88 -1.87 19.42
N ARG A 30 12.44 -0.87 20.11
CA ARG A 30 13.14 -1.10 21.39
C ARG A 30 12.21 -1.74 22.42
N LYS A 31 10.98 -1.23 22.55
CA LYS A 31 9.97 -1.79 23.44
C LYS A 31 9.64 -3.25 23.10
N ALA A 32 9.56 -3.57 21.81
CA ALA A 32 9.36 -4.95 21.35
C ALA A 32 10.52 -5.87 21.75
N LEU A 33 11.76 -5.40 21.58
CA LEU A 33 12.97 -6.13 21.97
C LEU A 33 13.08 -6.35 23.49
N ASP A 34 12.57 -5.41 24.28
CA ASP A 34 12.53 -5.53 25.74
C ASP A 34 11.43 -6.50 26.21
N ALA A 35 10.34 -6.63 25.44
CA ALA A 35 9.19 -7.45 25.79
C ALA A 35 9.37 -8.95 25.48
N ALA A 36 10.14 -9.30 24.43
CA ALA A 36 10.27 -10.68 23.98
C ALA A 36 11.66 -10.98 23.37
N PRO A 37 12.15 -12.22 23.44
CA PRO A 37 13.41 -12.63 22.83
C PRO A 37 13.38 -12.61 21.30
N ARG A 38 12.19 -12.72 20.67
CA ARG A 38 11.99 -12.64 19.22
C ARG A 38 11.04 -11.50 18.88
N VAL A 39 11.37 -10.77 17.83
CA VAL A 39 10.53 -9.68 17.31
C VAL A 39 10.21 -9.94 15.85
N VAL A 40 8.92 -9.94 15.49
CA VAL A 40 8.47 -9.99 14.10
C VAL A 40 7.99 -8.61 13.69
N VAL A 41 8.71 -8.01 12.74
CA VAL A 41 8.35 -6.72 12.15
C VAL A 41 7.56 -6.99 10.88
N VAL A 42 6.26 -6.71 10.92
CA VAL A 42 5.36 -6.81 9.77
C VAL A 42 5.41 -5.50 8.99
N ILE A 43 5.91 -5.56 7.76
CA ILE A 43 6.05 -4.41 6.88
C ILE A 43 4.84 -4.37 5.94
N GLY A 44 3.84 -3.54 6.26
CA GLY A 44 2.62 -3.37 5.46
C GLY A 44 2.87 -2.64 4.14
N SER A 45 1.91 -2.71 3.21
CA SER A 45 2.00 -2.13 1.86
C SER A 45 3.32 -2.49 1.16
N ALA A 46 3.69 -3.78 1.21
CA ALA A 46 5.05 -4.22 0.85
C ALA A 46 5.31 -4.23 -0.66
N PHE A 47 4.28 -4.47 -1.45
CA PHE A 47 4.41 -4.74 -2.88
C PHE A 47 3.81 -3.63 -3.76
N GLN A 48 3.47 -2.49 -3.18
CA GLN A 48 2.95 -1.35 -3.92
C GLN A 48 4.03 -0.67 -4.77
N ALA A 49 3.62 -0.09 -5.88
CA ALA A 49 4.48 0.79 -6.69
C ALA A 49 5.02 1.95 -5.85
N ARG A 50 6.22 2.41 -6.21
CA ARG A 50 6.81 3.59 -5.56
C ARG A 50 6.01 4.84 -5.90
N SER A 51 5.85 5.68 -4.89
CA SER A 51 5.14 6.94 -4.98
C SER A 51 5.63 7.88 -3.87
N PRO A 52 5.31 9.17 -3.88
CA PRO A 52 5.65 10.07 -2.77
C PRO A 52 5.11 9.61 -1.41
N LYS A 53 3.98 8.88 -1.39
CA LYS A 53 3.41 8.28 -0.17
C LYS A 53 4.17 7.02 0.26
N ASN A 54 4.60 6.19 -0.69
CA ASN A 54 5.30 4.92 -0.48
C ASN A 54 6.65 4.89 -1.24
N PRO A 55 7.63 5.77 -0.90
CA PRO A 55 8.85 5.91 -1.68
C PRO A 55 9.82 4.73 -1.56
N PHE A 56 9.72 3.94 -0.49
CA PHE A 56 10.67 2.87 -0.20
C PHE A 56 10.04 1.49 -0.38
N THR A 57 10.77 0.58 -1.04
CA THR A 57 10.40 -0.84 -1.09
C THR A 57 10.42 -1.45 0.31
N TRP A 58 9.81 -2.62 0.49
CA TRP A 58 9.86 -3.29 1.79
C TRP A 58 11.29 -3.70 2.18
N GLN A 59 12.14 -4.06 1.20
CA GLN A 59 13.56 -4.38 1.44
C GLN A 59 14.33 -3.17 1.97
N GLU A 60 14.12 -1.99 1.38
CA GLU A 60 14.75 -0.75 1.85
C GLU A 60 14.29 -0.38 3.25
N ARG A 61 13.01 -0.60 3.56
CA ARG A 61 12.44 -0.35 4.90
C ARG A 61 13.01 -1.34 5.92
N ALA A 62 13.10 -2.62 5.57
CA ALA A 62 13.73 -3.64 6.41
C ALA A 62 15.21 -3.29 6.66
N GLU A 63 15.93 -2.81 5.65
CA GLU A 63 17.33 -2.40 5.79
C GLU A 63 17.49 -1.18 6.71
N MET A 64 16.64 -0.14 6.59
CA MET A 64 16.63 0.99 7.52
C MET A 64 16.45 0.53 8.98
N ILE A 65 15.54 -0.42 9.21
CA ILE A 65 15.28 -0.99 10.52
C ILE A 65 16.50 -1.79 11.00
N ARG A 66 17.04 -2.66 10.15
CA ARG A 66 18.21 -3.50 10.46
C ARG A 66 19.45 -2.67 10.82
N LEU A 67 19.69 -1.57 10.09
CA LEU A 67 20.80 -0.65 10.35
C LEU A 67 20.62 0.15 11.66
N ALA A 68 19.39 0.33 12.12
CA ALA A 68 19.11 1.00 13.39
C ALA A 68 19.21 0.06 14.61
N LEU A 69 19.32 -1.26 14.40
CA LEU A 69 19.48 -2.25 15.45
C LEU A 69 20.94 -2.39 15.87
N ALA A 70 21.17 -2.59 17.18
CA ALA A 70 22.44 -3.08 17.67
C ALA A 70 22.76 -4.46 17.06
N GLU A 71 24.01 -4.76 16.84
CA GLU A 71 24.44 -6.02 16.20
C GLU A 71 23.90 -7.27 16.91
N ALA A 72 23.90 -7.26 18.25
CA ALA A 72 23.38 -8.34 19.08
C ALA A 72 21.86 -8.56 18.94
N ASP A 73 21.09 -7.52 18.54
CA ASP A 73 19.63 -7.59 18.40
C ASP A 73 19.20 -8.06 17.00
N ARG A 74 20.07 -7.93 15.99
CA ARG A 74 19.72 -8.27 14.59
C ARG A 74 19.22 -9.69 14.39
N PRO A 75 19.80 -10.74 15.01
CA PRO A 75 19.31 -12.12 14.87
C PRO A 75 17.93 -12.35 15.50
N ARG A 76 17.48 -11.45 16.39
CA ARG A 76 16.20 -11.54 17.09
C ARG A 76 15.03 -10.98 16.28
N VAL A 77 15.30 -10.24 15.17
CA VAL A 77 14.30 -9.52 14.42
C VAL A 77 14.06 -10.19 13.06
N LEU A 78 12.82 -10.61 12.83
CA LEU A 78 12.33 -11.17 11.59
C LEU A 78 11.52 -10.10 10.84
N PHE A 79 11.65 -10.06 9.52
CA PHE A 79 10.88 -9.15 8.68
C PHE A 79 9.87 -9.94 7.84
N VAL A 80 8.61 -9.54 7.94
CA VAL A 80 7.49 -10.15 7.22
C VAL A 80 6.84 -9.10 6.32
N PRO A 81 7.09 -9.13 4.99
CA PRO A 81 6.43 -8.22 4.07
C PRO A 81 4.97 -8.64 3.86
N MET A 82 4.04 -7.68 4.01
CA MET A 82 2.61 -7.90 3.84
C MET A 82 2.02 -6.94 2.82
N ARG A 83 1.17 -7.48 1.94
CA ARG A 83 0.36 -6.67 1.03
C ARG A 83 -0.89 -6.15 1.71
N ASP A 84 -1.49 -5.13 1.10
CA ASP A 84 -2.80 -4.65 1.51
C ASP A 84 -3.90 -5.50 0.84
N HIS A 85 -5.04 -5.63 1.51
CA HIS A 85 -6.24 -6.27 0.99
C HIS A 85 -7.45 -5.34 1.14
N VAL A 86 -8.44 -5.49 0.29
CA VAL A 86 -9.74 -4.81 0.45
C VAL A 86 -10.46 -5.35 1.69
N ASP A 87 -10.35 -6.64 1.93
CA ASP A 87 -10.93 -7.35 3.06
C ASP A 87 -9.96 -7.36 4.25
N GLU A 88 -10.36 -6.70 5.35
CA GLU A 88 -9.54 -6.60 6.58
C GLU A 88 -9.38 -7.95 7.29
N GLU A 89 -10.42 -8.80 7.34
CA GLU A 89 -10.36 -10.11 7.96
C GLU A 89 -9.36 -11.02 7.25
N ARG A 90 -9.36 -10.96 5.92
CA ARG A 90 -8.35 -11.64 5.11
C ARG A 90 -6.95 -11.12 5.44
N TRP A 91 -6.78 -9.81 5.59
CA TRP A 91 -5.49 -9.21 5.93
C TRP A 91 -4.98 -9.73 7.29
N PHE A 92 -5.83 -9.76 8.33
CA PHE A 92 -5.44 -10.29 9.64
C PHE A 92 -5.04 -11.76 9.58
N SER A 93 -5.80 -12.57 8.86
CA SER A 93 -5.53 -14.00 8.68
C SER A 93 -4.20 -14.25 7.97
N GLU A 94 -3.93 -13.54 6.89
CA GLU A 94 -2.66 -13.65 6.15
C GLU A 94 -1.47 -13.16 6.97
N VAL A 95 -1.61 -12.10 7.76
CA VAL A 95 -0.55 -11.63 8.68
C VAL A 95 -0.20 -12.70 9.70
N ARG A 96 -1.19 -13.36 10.32
CA ARG A 96 -0.96 -14.45 11.28
C ARG A 96 -0.20 -15.61 10.63
N LEU A 97 -0.67 -16.08 9.48
CA LEU A 97 -0.02 -17.16 8.72
C LEU A 97 1.42 -16.82 8.33
N ALA A 98 1.67 -15.60 7.88
CA ALA A 98 3.00 -15.17 7.48
C ALA A 98 3.96 -15.07 8.69
N ILE A 99 3.47 -14.63 9.84
CA ILE A 99 4.23 -14.62 11.11
C ILE A 99 4.60 -16.04 11.50
N ASP A 100 3.63 -16.95 11.52
CA ASP A 100 3.84 -18.35 11.89
C ASP A 100 4.84 -19.05 10.96
N ALA A 101 4.74 -18.78 9.65
CA ALA A 101 5.69 -19.28 8.67
C ALA A 101 7.12 -18.75 8.91
N ALA A 102 7.26 -17.46 9.24
CA ALA A 102 8.55 -16.85 9.54
C ALA A 102 9.16 -17.42 10.84
N LEU A 103 8.35 -17.67 11.87
CA LEU A 103 8.77 -18.29 13.11
C LEU A 103 9.19 -19.75 12.90
N ALA A 104 8.41 -20.52 12.15
CA ALA A 104 8.70 -21.91 11.83
C ALA A 104 10.01 -22.05 11.04
N ALA A 105 10.32 -21.13 10.13
CA ALA A 105 11.60 -21.09 9.40
C ALA A 105 12.81 -20.90 10.33
N GLN A 106 12.60 -20.40 11.56
CA GLN A 106 13.61 -20.25 12.61
C GLN A 106 13.51 -21.36 13.68
N GLY A 107 12.75 -22.40 13.44
CA GLY A 107 12.52 -23.48 14.39
C GLY A 107 11.77 -23.05 15.67
N ALA A 108 11.02 -21.95 15.61
CA ALA A 108 10.22 -21.45 16.71
C ALA A 108 8.76 -21.91 16.62
N ALA A 109 8.06 -21.93 17.77
CA ALA A 109 6.64 -22.25 17.84
C ALA A 109 5.80 -21.11 17.21
N PRO A 110 4.56 -21.42 16.74
CA PRO A 110 3.62 -20.42 16.26
C PRO A 110 3.29 -19.35 17.29
N ALA A 111 2.91 -18.17 16.82
CA ALA A 111 2.48 -17.05 17.65
C ALA A 111 1.12 -17.34 18.30
N THR A 112 1.11 -17.74 19.57
CA THR A 112 -0.13 -18.02 20.32
C THR A 112 -0.54 -16.81 21.17
N GLY A 113 -1.84 -16.72 21.53
CA GLY A 113 -2.39 -15.60 22.28
C GLY A 113 -1.69 -15.31 23.59
N HIS A 114 -1.26 -16.33 24.32
CA HIS A 114 -0.62 -16.17 25.64
C HIS A 114 0.88 -15.84 25.57
N SER A 115 1.54 -16.21 24.47
CA SER A 115 2.98 -16.02 24.29
C SER A 115 3.32 -14.82 23.40
N THR A 116 2.32 -14.14 22.82
CA THR A 116 2.51 -13.08 21.85
C THR A 116 2.05 -11.72 22.37
N VAL A 117 2.89 -10.71 22.20
CA VAL A 117 2.56 -9.31 22.48
C VAL A 117 2.59 -8.50 21.17
N LEU A 118 1.53 -7.74 20.95
CA LEU A 118 1.46 -6.76 19.85
C LEU A 118 1.88 -5.39 20.39
N ILE A 119 2.91 -4.79 19.78
CA ILE A 119 3.43 -3.49 20.18
C ILE A 119 2.92 -2.44 19.20
N GLY A 120 2.27 -1.40 19.71
CA GLY A 120 1.75 -0.34 18.85
C GLY A 120 1.29 0.90 19.59
N HIS A 121 0.91 1.93 18.83
CA HIS A 121 0.21 3.09 19.35
C HIS A 121 -1.29 2.86 19.21
N VAL A 122 -2.06 2.98 20.28
CA VAL A 122 -3.52 3.07 20.19
C VAL A 122 -3.86 4.40 19.52
N LYS A 123 -4.38 4.33 18.32
CA LYS A 123 -5.03 5.46 17.62
C LYS A 123 -6.52 5.39 17.94
N ASP A 124 -7.27 6.47 17.70
CA ASP A 124 -8.71 6.53 17.94
C ASP A 124 -9.45 5.22 17.58
N ALA A 125 -10.34 4.79 18.44
CA ALA A 125 -11.04 3.50 18.42
C ALA A 125 -11.68 3.07 17.07
N THR A 126 -11.88 4.00 16.14
CA THR A 126 -12.44 3.75 14.81
C THR A 126 -11.40 3.36 13.74
N ARG A 127 -10.09 3.36 14.07
CA ARG A 127 -8.99 3.05 13.14
C ARG A 127 -7.98 2.06 13.68
N ASP A 128 -8.33 1.36 14.76
CA ASP A 128 -7.38 0.53 15.46
C ASP A 128 -7.39 -0.91 14.94
N TYR A 129 -6.71 -1.12 13.82
CA TYR A 129 -6.45 -2.45 13.27
C TYR A 129 -5.74 -3.39 14.27
N LEU A 130 -5.17 -2.84 15.35
CA LEU A 130 -4.52 -3.65 16.39
C LEU A 130 -5.53 -4.53 17.14
N HIS A 131 -6.80 -4.13 17.22
CA HIS A 131 -7.86 -4.94 17.83
C HIS A 131 -8.26 -6.17 16.99
N GLY A 132 -7.96 -6.20 15.69
CA GLY A 132 -8.21 -7.37 14.83
C GLY A 132 -7.32 -8.58 15.13
N PHE A 133 -6.32 -8.45 16.04
CA PHE A 133 -5.48 -9.56 16.48
C PHE A 133 -6.00 -10.18 17.78
N GLU A 134 -7.19 -10.77 17.73
CA GLU A 134 -7.77 -11.45 18.89
C GLU A 134 -6.83 -12.47 19.54
N GLY A 135 -6.83 -12.48 20.86
CA GLY A 135 -6.03 -13.40 21.69
C GLY A 135 -4.60 -12.93 21.94
N TRP A 136 -4.07 -11.94 21.20
CA TRP A 136 -2.75 -11.38 21.50
C TRP A 136 -2.84 -10.27 22.56
N THR A 137 -1.83 -10.14 23.39
CA THR A 137 -1.77 -9.05 24.37
C THR A 137 -1.34 -7.77 23.66
N LEU A 138 -2.18 -6.72 23.68
CA LEU A 138 -1.79 -5.40 23.17
C LEU A 138 -1.00 -4.64 24.25
N GLN A 139 0.22 -4.26 23.95
CA GLN A 139 1.00 -3.34 24.76
C GLN A 139 1.12 -1.98 24.04
N ALA A 140 0.22 -1.09 24.43
CA ALA A 140 0.22 0.27 23.92
C ALA A 140 1.48 1.05 24.35
N ALA A 141 1.95 1.91 23.45
CA ALA A 141 2.97 2.90 23.77
C ALA A 141 2.37 4.30 23.66
N GLU A 142 2.77 5.20 24.55
CA GLU A 142 2.44 6.61 24.41
C GLU A 142 3.06 7.19 23.13
N ARG A 143 2.33 8.10 22.50
CA ARG A 143 2.83 8.81 21.32
C ARG A 143 4.00 9.70 21.71
N VAL A 144 5.17 9.38 21.22
CA VAL A 144 6.30 10.30 21.23
C VAL A 144 6.07 11.32 20.11
N HIS A 145 5.73 12.56 20.43
CA HIS A 145 5.36 13.62 19.48
C HIS A 145 6.50 14.13 18.59
N SER A 146 7.57 13.37 18.39
CA SER A 146 8.80 13.89 17.79
C SER A 146 8.87 13.88 16.26
N ALA A 147 8.14 13.04 15.56
CA ALA A 147 8.04 13.04 14.09
C ALA A 147 6.95 12.11 13.58
N SER A 148 6.29 12.48 12.49
CA SER A 148 5.44 11.58 11.70
C SER A 148 6.17 11.20 10.41
N ALA A 149 5.81 10.06 9.81
CA ALA A 149 6.33 9.70 8.49
C ALA A 149 5.99 10.75 7.42
N ALA A 150 4.85 11.44 7.54
CA ALA A 150 4.48 12.54 6.66
C ALA A 150 5.48 13.70 6.75
N THR A 151 5.79 14.18 7.97
CA THR A 151 6.78 15.25 8.19
C THR A 151 8.16 14.89 7.61
N VAL A 152 8.55 13.61 7.73
CA VAL A 152 9.84 13.15 7.17
C VAL A 152 9.78 13.14 5.64
N ARG A 153 8.67 12.70 5.02
CA ARG A 153 8.50 12.76 3.56
C ARG A 153 8.45 14.21 3.04
N ASP A 154 7.79 15.11 3.75
CA ASP A 154 7.79 16.53 3.42
C ASP A 154 9.22 17.11 3.42
N ALA A 155 10.07 16.69 4.36
CA ALA A 155 11.47 17.08 4.39
C ALA A 155 12.31 16.41 3.27
N ILE A 156 11.96 15.18 2.86
CA ILE A 156 12.64 14.48 1.75
C ILE A 156 12.36 15.15 0.41
N PHE A 157 11.09 15.54 0.16
CA PHE A 157 10.64 15.99 -1.17
C PHE A 157 10.47 17.50 -1.28
N GLY A 158 10.19 18.20 -0.18
CA GLY A 158 9.77 19.62 -0.18
C GLY A 158 10.89 20.64 -0.40
N GLY A 159 12.16 20.23 -0.41
CA GLY A 159 13.29 21.12 -0.70
C GLY A 159 13.47 22.31 0.28
N ALA A 160 12.82 22.31 1.44
CA ALA A 160 12.95 23.38 2.43
C ALA A 160 14.37 23.45 3.00
N LYS A 161 14.83 24.67 3.34
CA LYS A 161 16.19 24.89 3.88
C LYS A 161 16.41 24.13 5.20
N GLU A 162 15.37 23.98 5.98
CA GLU A 162 15.35 23.29 7.29
C GLU A 162 15.27 21.76 7.17
N ALA A 163 15.06 21.22 5.97
CA ALA A 163 14.90 19.78 5.73
C ALA A 163 16.04 18.93 6.34
N PRO A 164 17.33 19.28 6.22
CA PRO A 164 18.42 18.50 6.82
C PRO A 164 18.33 18.42 8.34
N GLU A 165 17.92 19.50 9.02
CA GLU A 165 17.76 19.53 10.47
C GLU A 165 16.53 18.74 10.93
N VAL A 166 15.42 18.86 10.19
CA VAL A 166 14.20 18.07 10.43
C VAL A 166 14.51 16.58 10.33
N LEU A 167 15.19 16.15 9.27
CA LEU A 167 15.59 14.76 9.08
C LEU A 167 16.51 14.28 10.21
N ALA A 168 17.53 15.07 10.58
CA ALA A 168 18.48 14.70 11.63
C ALA A 168 17.82 14.50 13.00
N ARG A 169 16.74 15.23 13.29
CA ARG A 169 15.97 15.11 14.54
C ARG A 169 14.91 14.01 14.48
N ALA A 170 14.39 13.71 13.29
CA ALA A 170 13.23 12.85 13.12
C ALA A 170 13.58 11.35 12.98
N VAL A 171 14.76 11.01 12.48
CA VAL A 171 15.15 9.64 12.19
C VAL A 171 16.44 9.23 12.89
N PRO A 172 16.67 7.91 13.11
CA PRO A 172 17.96 7.40 13.59
C PRO A 172 19.11 7.80 12.66
N ALA A 173 20.32 7.94 13.18
CA ALA A 173 21.50 8.32 12.40
C ALA A 173 21.79 7.40 11.21
N SER A 174 21.55 6.08 11.37
CA SER A 174 21.67 5.09 10.29
C SER A 174 20.62 5.30 9.20
N THR A 175 19.37 5.60 9.57
CA THR A 175 18.31 5.94 8.62
C THR A 175 18.63 7.25 7.89
N LEU A 176 19.18 8.25 8.59
CA LEU A 176 19.60 9.51 7.98
C LEU A 176 20.68 9.28 6.91
N ALA A 177 21.67 8.44 7.21
CA ALA A 177 22.72 8.07 6.25
C ALA A 177 22.12 7.38 5.01
N PHE A 178 21.19 6.43 5.22
CA PHE A 178 20.45 5.78 4.13
C PHE A 178 19.69 6.81 3.28
N LEU A 179 18.92 7.68 3.90
CA LEU A 179 18.12 8.70 3.20
C LEU A 179 18.99 9.64 2.37
N ARG A 180 20.15 10.08 2.88
CA ARG A 180 21.08 10.92 2.13
C ARG A 180 21.57 10.24 0.84
N SER A 181 21.93 8.96 0.92
CA SER A 181 22.32 8.19 -0.26
C SER A 181 21.16 8.02 -1.23
N TRP A 182 19.97 7.70 -0.73
CA TRP A 182 18.77 7.49 -1.54
C TRP A 182 18.34 8.79 -2.26
N MET A 183 18.40 9.93 -1.59
CA MET A 183 18.06 11.25 -2.15
C MET A 183 19.01 11.68 -3.27
N ALA A 184 20.18 11.10 -3.38
CA ALA A 184 21.12 11.35 -4.48
C ALA A 184 20.78 10.56 -5.75
N ALA A 185 19.83 9.61 -5.69
CA ALA A 185 19.46 8.78 -6.82
C ALA A 185 18.44 9.48 -7.75
N PRO A 186 18.44 9.18 -9.08
CA PRO A 186 17.49 9.77 -10.03
C PRO A 186 16.01 9.55 -9.67
N LEU A 187 15.71 8.45 -9.01
CA LEU A 187 14.35 8.13 -8.55
C LEU A 187 13.80 9.18 -7.59
N HIS A 188 14.63 9.74 -6.70
CA HIS A 188 14.20 10.82 -5.80
C HIS A 188 13.69 12.03 -6.59
N THR A 189 14.41 12.43 -7.64
CA THR A 189 14.00 13.58 -8.47
C THR A 189 12.63 13.35 -9.11
N ALA A 190 12.38 12.16 -9.65
CA ALA A 190 11.09 11.83 -10.25
C ALA A 190 9.95 11.86 -9.21
N LEU A 191 10.16 11.27 -8.04
CA LEU A 191 9.17 11.29 -6.95
C LEU A 191 8.97 12.68 -6.34
N ALA A 192 10.01 13.53 -6.30
CA ALA A 192 9.88 14.91 -5.85
C ALA A 192 9.03 15.76 -6.81
N GLN A 193 9.16 15.53 -8.12
CA GLN A 193 8.29 16.17 -9.11
C GLN A 193 6.83 15.73 -8.94
N GLU A 194 6.60 14.45 -8.73
CA GLU A 194 5.25 13.92 -8.48
C GLU A 194 4.67 14.46 -7.16
N TRP A 195 5.49 14.54 -6.09
CA TRP A 195 5.07 15.13 -4.82
C TRP A 195 4.65 16.59 -4.98
N GLU A 196 5.39 17.38 -5.77
CA GLU A 196 5.04 18.79 -6.02
C GLU A 196 3.70 18.91 -6.76
N LEU A 197 3.44 18.08 -7.77
CA LEU A 197 2.15 18.06 -8.48
C LEU A 197 1.00 17.71 -7.54
N LEU A 198 1.17 16.72 -6.66
CA LEU A 198 0.16 16.36 -5.67
C LEU A 198 -0.10 17.50 -4.68
N ARG A 199 0.95 18.22 -4.25
CA ARG A 199 0.80 19.39 -3.38
C ARG A 199 0.08 20.56 -4.05
N GLN A 200 0.35 20.80 -5.32
CA GLN A 200 -0.39 21.81 -6.09
C GLN A 200 -1.87 21.43 -6.18
N HIS A 201 -2.18 20.19 -6.42
CA HIS A 201 -3.56 19.68 -6.41
C HIS A 201 -4.23 19.89 -5.04
N ASP A 202 -3.60 19.49 -3.95
CA ASP A 202 -4.11 19.70 -2.59
C ASP A 202 -4.34 21.19 -2.28
N THR A 203 -3.40 22.05 -2.71
CA THR A 203 -3.50 23.50 -2.53
C THR A 203 -4.69 24.07 -3.30
N ALA A 204 -4.92 23.62 -4.53
CA ALA A 204 -6.07 24.07 -5.34
C ALA A 204 -7.41 23.74 -4.66
N TRP A 205 -7.52 22.60 -3.98
CA TRP A 205 -8.72 22.22 -3.24
C TRP A 205 -8.81 22.85 -1.84
N SER A 206 -7.73 23.42 -1.30
CA SER A 206 -7.72 24.00 0.07
C SER A 206 -8.64 25.18 0.25
N VAL A 207 -9.11 25.81 -0.83
CA VAL A 207 -10.05 26.93 -0.82
C VAL A 207 -11.51 26.48 -0.65
N ALA A 208 -11.79 25.17 -0.76
CA ALA A 208 -13.11 24.63 -0.54
C ALA A 208 -13.55 24.80 0.94
N PRO A 209 -14.81 25.18 1.22
CA PRO A 209 -15.28 25.45 2.60
C PRO A 209 -15.36 24.17 3.45
N TYR A 210 -15.33 23.00 2.83
CA TYR A 210 -15.34 21.68 3.47
C TYR A 210 -14.34 20.77 2.79
N PRO A 211 -13.81 19.74 3.50
CA PRO A 211 -12.95 18.73 2.90
C PRO A 211 -13.61 18.10 1.67
N VAL A 212 -12.88 18.09 0.56
CA VAL A 212 -13.38 17.54 -0.71
C VAL A 212 -13.24 16.03 -0.71
N VAL A 213 -14.28 15.34 -1.15
CA VAL A 213 -14.27 13.91 -1.48
C VAL A 213 -14.43 13.79 -2.98
N LEU A 214 -13.41 13.21 -3.62
CA LEU A 214 -13.38 13.01 -5.06
C LEU A 214 -14.05 11.67 -5.40
N VAL A 215 -14.82 11.66 -6.49
CA VAL A 215 -15.42 10.44 -7.01
C VAL A 215 -14.76 10.10 -8.34
N THR A 216 -14.34 8.84 -8.49
CA THR A 216 -13.76 8.29 -9.72
C THR A 216 -14.51 7.03 -10.13
N VAL A 217 -14.21 6.58 -11.34
CA VAL A 217 -14.69 5.32 -11.91
C VAL A 217 -13.49 4.56 -12.47
N ASP A 218 -13.55 3.23 -12.37
CA ASP A 218 -12.53 2.34 -12.92
C ASP A 218 -13.20 1.14 -13.60
N CYS A 219 -12.67 0.72 -14.75
CA CYS A 219 -13.18 -0.42 -15.54
C CYS A 219 -12.24 -1.62 -15.43
N VAL A 220 -12.75 -2.73 -14.90
CA VAL A 220 -12.09 -4.04 -15.03
C VAL A 220 -12.73 -4.77 -16.18
N VAL A 221 -12.05 -4.83 -17.34
CA VAL A 221 -12.54 -5.50 -18.53
C VAL A 221 -11.77 -6.79 -18.74
N LYS A 222 -12.46 -7.93 -18.54
CA LYS A 222 -11.90 -9.27 -18.73
C LYS A 222 -12.33 -9.83 -20.08
N CYS A 223 -11.40 -10.44 -20.81
CA CYS A 223 -11.66 -11.21 -22.02
C CYS A 223 -10.81 -12.47 -22.02
N GLY A 224 -11.43 -13.63 -21.95
CA GLY A 224 -10.73 -14.88 -21.81
C GLY A 224 -9.82 -14.87 -20.57
N GLY A 225 -8.58 -15.28 -20.75
CA GLY A 225 -7.55 -15.24 -19.70
C GLY A 225 -6.81 -13.89 -19.57
N HIS A 226 -7.37 -12.78 -20.07
CA HIS A 226 -6.72 -11.46 -20.10
C HIS A 226 -7.58 -10.40 -19.43
N VAL A 227 -6.93 -9.32 -18.98
CA VAL A 227 -7.57 -8.09 -18.51
C VAL A 227 -6.99 -6.91 -19.26
N LEU A 228 -7.82 -5.91 -19.58
CA LEU A 228 -7.39 -4.69 -20.22
C LEU A 228 -6.81 -3.73 -19.20
N LEU A 229 -5.58 -3.30 -19.41
CA LEU A 229 -4.92 -2.25 -18.63
C LEU A 229 -4.42 -1.15 -19.56
N ILE A 230 -4.32 0.04 -19.02
CA ILE A 230 -3.60 1.15 -19.65
C ILE A 230 -2.23 1.33 -19.00
N ARG A 231 -1.33 2.02 -19.71
CA ARG A 231 -0.10 2.58 -19.13
C ARG A 231 -0.25 4.08 -19.07
N ARG A 232 -0.12 4.65 -17.89
CA ARG A 232 -0.34 6.07 -17.67
C ARG A 232 0.70 6.93 -18.41
N GLY A 233 0.23 7.91 -19.17
CA GLY A 233 1.07 8.90 -19.89
C GLY A 233 1.56 10.03 -19.00
N HIS A 234 0.82 10.36 -17.92
CA HIS A 234 1.02 11.53 -17.08
C HIS A 234 1.15 11.18 -15.59
N SER A 235 1.79 12.10 -14.84
CA SER A 235 1.86 12.02 -13.37
C SER A 235 0.51 12.42 -12.73
N PRO A 236 0.15 11.88 -11.57
CA PRO A 236 0.90 10.91 -10.77
C PRO A 236 0.90 9.51 -11.37
N GLY A 237 1.95 8.74 -11.09
CA GLY A 237 2.06 7.35 -11.54
C GLY A 237 2.40 7.17 -13.01
N LYS A 238 3.06 8.14 -13.65
CA LYS A 238 3.50 8.02 -15.06
C LYS A 238 4.28 6.73 -15.32
N GLY A 239 3.85 5.97 -16.34
CA GLY A 239 4.45 4.70 -16.73
C GLY A 239 3.95 3.49 -15.95
N LEU A 240 3.16 3.66 -14.88
CA LEU A 240 2.50 2.56 -14.19
C LEU A 240 1.32 2.04 -15.02
N HIS A 241 1.01 0.77 -14.83
CA HIS A 241 -0.25 0.21 -15.31
C HIS A 241 -1.41 0.69 -14.43
N ALA A 242 -2.56 0.90 -15.05
CA ALA A 242 -3.78 1.26 -14.35
C ALA A 242 -4.99 0.59 -15.01
N LEU A 243 -6.08 0.51 -14.27
CA LEU A 243 -7.40 0.27 -14.86
C LEU A 243 -7.78 1.49 -15.69
N PRO A 244 -8.43 1.34 -16.85
CA PRO A 244 -9.07 2.45 -17.53
C PRO A 244 -10.08 3.13 -16.61
N GLY A 245 -10.02 4.47 -16.52
CA GLY A 245 -10.90 5.21 -15.63
C GLY A 245 -10.39 6.59 -15.24
N GLY A 246 -11.30 7.39 -14.68
CA GLY A 246 -11.03 8.78 -14.35
C GLY A 246 -12.04 9.39 -13.40
N PHE A 247 -12.14 10.71 -13.38
CA PHE A 247 -13.07 11.43 -12.55
C PHE A 247 -14.51 11.37 -13.07
N LEU A 248 -15.45 11.26 -12.12
CA LEU A 248 -16.86 11.39 -12.42
C LEU A 248 -17.18 12.81 -12.90
N GLU A 249 -17.78 12.92 -14.08
CA GLU A 249 -18.25 14.20 -14.62
C GLU A 249 -19.58 14.63 -13.98
N LEU A 250 -19.80 15.96 -13.92
CA LEU A 250 -20.95 16.56 -13.19
C LEU A 250 -22.33 16.10 -13.67
N ARG A 251 -22.45 15.65 -14.89
CA ARG A 251 -23.74 15.30 -15.51
C ARG A 251 -23.82 13.83 -15.92
N GLU A 252 -22.90 13.01 -15.46
CA GLU A 252 -22.85 11.61 -15.78
C GLU A 252 -23.15 10.75 -14.55
N THR A 253 -23.77 9.61 -14.77
CA THR A 253 -23.77 8.53 -13.78
C THR A 253 -22.39 7.86 -13.78
N THR A 254 -22.06 7.12 -12.71
CA THR A 254 -20.79 6.42 -12.63
C THR A 254 -20.57 5.43 -13.77
N LEU A 255 -21.63 4.78 -14.27
CA LEU A 255 -21.54 3.90 -15.42
C LEU A 255 -21.31 4.65 -16.73
N GLN A 256 -21.93 5.82 -16.93
CA GLN A 256 -21.68 6.65 -18.11
C GLN A 256 -20.25 7.16 -18.14
N SER A 257 -19.72 7.68 -17.02
CA SER A 257 -18.32 8.07 -16.91
C SER A 257 -17.38 6.89 -17.18
N ALA A 258 -17.67 5.70 -16.61
CA ALA A 258 -16.85 4.52 -16.83
C ALA A 258 -16.76 4.12 -18.30
N LEU A 259 -17.89 4.15 -19.02
CA LEU A 259 -17.92 3.85 -20.46
C LEU A 259 -17.20 4.91 -21.31
N ARG A 260 -17.34 6.19 -20.95
CA ARG A 260 -16.62 7.28 -21.61
C ARG A 260 -15.11 7.16 -21.43
N GLU A 261 -14.64 7.02 -20.19
CA GLU A 261 -13.21 6.87 -19.90
C GLU A 261 -12.61 5.63 -20.60
N LEU A 262 -13.35 4.50 -20.58
CA LEU A 262 -12.92 3.30 -21.27
C LEU A 262 -12.76 3.53 -22.77
N GLU A 263 -13.69 4.25 -23.40
CA GLU A 263 -13.60 4.59 -24.82
C GLU A 263 -12.45 5.56 -25.09
N GLU A 264 -12.34 6.65 -24.31
CA GLU A 264 -11.33 7.70 -24.50
C GLU A 264 -9.91 7.13 -24.34
N GLU A 265 -9.67 6.30 -23.33
CA GLU A 265 -8.34 5.78 -23.03
C GLU A 265 -7.94 4.54 -23.83
N THR A 266 -8.93 3.76 -24.37
CA THR A 266 -8.61 2.45 -24.95
C THR A 266 -9.17 2.20 -26.35
N HIS A 267 -10.11 3.02 -26.84
CA HIS A 267 -10.83 2.76 -28.11
C HIS A 267 -11.17 1.27 -28.28
N LEU A 268 -11.70 0.64 -27.23
CA LEU A 268 -12.05 -0.77 -27.24
C LEU A 268 -13.04 -1.07 -28.36
N ALA A 269 -12.66 -1.87 -29.32
CA ALA A 269 -13.45 -2.16 -30.53
C ALA A 269 -14.69 -3.03 -30.23
N LEU A 270 -15.60 -2.51 -29.40
CA LEU A 270 -16.88 -3.11 -29.06
C LEU A 270 -18.00 -2.07 -29.05
N PRO A 271 -19.20 -2.37 -29.61
CA PRO A 271 -20.35 -1.49 -29.50
C PRO A 271 -20.73 -1.23 -28.02
N PRO A 272 -21.04 0.02 -27.63
CA PRO A 272 -21.41 0.34 -26.23
C PRO A 272 -22.57 -0.52 -25.68
N ALA A 273 -23.55 -0.84 -26.50
CA ALA A 273 -24.67 -1.71 -26.10
C ALA A 273 -24.22 -3.15 -25.78
N GLU A 274 -23.23 -3.64 -26.50
CA GLU A 274 -22.66 -4.97 -26.26
C GLU A 274 -21.82 -4.97 -24.98
N LEU A 275 -20.99 -3.93 -24.78
CA LEU A 275 -20.20 -3.76 -23.56
C LEU A 275 -21.11 -3.65 -22.33
N LEU A 276 -22.18 -2.85 -22.42
CA LEU A 276 -23.14 -2.69 -21.34
C LEU A 276 -23.81 -4.02 -20.97
N ALA A 277 -24.14 -4.85 -21.95
CA ALA A 277 -24.71 -6.18 -21.72
C ALA A 277 -23.71 -7.17 -21.03
N ARG A 278 -22.44 -6.81 -20.93
CA ARG A 278 -21.38 -7.58 -20.28
C ARG A 278 -21.00 -7.06 -18.89
N LEU A 279 -21.67 -6.03 -18.39
CA LEU A 279 -21.50 -5.58 -17.01
C LEU A 279 -21.94 -6.68 -16.05
N ALA A 280 -20.99 -7.24 -15.33
CA ALA A 280 -21.21 -8.35 -14.42
C ALA A 280 -21.40 -7.89 -12.97
N ARG A 281 -20.62 -6.91 -12.52
CA ARG A 281 -20.68 -6.36 -11.15
C ARG A 281 -20.24 -4.90 -11.13
N THR A 282 -20.72 -4.18 -10.11
CA THR A 282 -20.23 -2.84 -9.72
C THR A 282 -19.98 -2.86 -8.22
N GLU A 283 -18.80 -2.41 -7.79
CA GLU A 283 -18.36 -2.36 -6.41
C GLU A 283 -17.81 -0.99 -6.06
N VAL A 284 -17.89 -0.61 -4.79
CA VAL A 284 -17.35 0.66 -4.29
C VAL A 284 -16.07 0.40 -3.50
N PHE A 285 -15.01 1.13 -3.85
CA PHE A 285 -13.73 1.10 -3.14
C PHE A 285 -13.52 2.46 -2.49
N ASP A 286 -13.60 2.49 -1.17
CA ASP A 286 -13.67 3.74 -0.41
C ASP A 286 -12.66 3.83 0.74
N ARG A 287 -11.61 3.00 0.77
CA ARG A 287 -10.57 3.12 1.79
C ARG A 287 -10.04 4.56 1.85
N PRO A 288 -9.96 5.17 3.05
CA PRO A 288 -9.61 6.59 3.18
C PRO A 288 -8.28 6.98 2.56
N ASP A 289 -7.35 6.06 2.47
CA ASP A 289 -5.99 6.28 2.00
C ASP A 289 -5.66 5.58 0.67
N ARG A 290 -6.70 5.20 -0.11
CA ARG A 290 -6.52 4.47 -1.37
C ARG A 290 -5.79 5.27 -2.45
N SER A 291 -5.98 6.59 -2.51
CA SER A 291 -5.34 7.45 -3.52
C SER A 291 -4.48 8.54 -2.89
N GLN A 292 -3.44 8.96 -3.61
CA GLN A 292 -2.57 10.06 -3.24
C GLN A 292 -3.18 11.44 -3.61
N ARG A 293 -4.18 11.48 -4.48
CA ARG A 293 -4.87 12.70 -4.92
C ARG A 293 -5.88 13.24 -3.90
N GLY A 294 -5.93 12.65 -2.71
CA GLY A 294 -6.85 13.03 -1.63
C GLY A 294 -7.88 11.94 -1.33
N ARG A 295 -8.90 12.28 -0.56
CA ARG A 295 -10.01 11.37 -0.23
C ARG A 295 -10.78 11.04 -1.50
N THR A 296 -10.59 9.84 -2.02
CA THR A 296 -11.22 9.38 -3.26
C THR A 296 -12.08 8.15 -2.99
N ILE A 297 -13.26 8.12 -3.58
CA ILE A 297 -14.15 6.96 -3.65
C ILE A 297 -14.25 6.57 -5.11
N THR A 298 -13.98 5.30 -5.47
CA THR A 298 -14.17 4.84 -6.84
C THR A 298 -15.27 3.80 -6.95
N HIS A 299 -16.00 3.88 -8.06
CA HIS A 299 -16.91 2.84 -8.51
C HIS A 299 -16.20 1.97 -9.54
N GLY A 300 -15.84 0.74 -9.14
CA GLY A 300 -15.25 -0.26 -10.02
C GLY A 300 -16.34 -1.02 -10.79
N HIS A 301 -16.31 -0.95 -12.11
CA HIS A 301 -17.24 -1.65 -12.99
C HIS A 301 -16.54 -2.84 -13.64
N PHE A 302 -17.03 -4.07 -13.38
CA PHE A 302 -16.47 -5.29 -13.93
C PHE A 302 -17.27 -5.79 -15.13
N PHE A 303 -16.61 -5.83 -16.29
CA PHE A 303 -17.14 -6.35 -17.55
C PHE A 303 -16.49 -7.70 -17.88
N ASP A 304 -17.28 -8.74 -18.04
CA ASP A 304 -16.81 -10.06 -18.50
C ASP A 304 -17.22 -10.30 -19.94
N LEU A 305 -16.30 -10.14 -20.86
CA LEU A 305 -16.56 -10.32 -22.31
C LEU A 305 -16.63 -11.78 -22.73
N GLY A 306 -16.40 -12.71 -21.80
CA GLY A 306 -16.32 -14.15 -22.09
C GLY A 306 -15.04 -14.52 -22.86
N ASP A 307 -15.04 -15.72 -23.42
CA ASP A 307 -13.90 -16.25 -24.18
C ASP A 307 -14.02 -15.84 -25.66
N ARG A 308 -13.38 -14.72 -26.01
CA ARG A 308 -13.33 -14.23 -27.40
C ARG A 308 -11.95 -14.47 -28.00
N GLN A 309 -11.94 -14.88 -29.26
CA GLN A 309 -10.73 -14.99 -30.07
C GLN A 309 -11.05 -14.47 -31.49
N PRO A 310 -10.27 -13.54 -32.04
CA PRO A 310 -9.19 -12.80 -31.35
C PRO A 310 -9.72 -11.90 -30.23
N LEU A 311 -8.81 -11.45 -29.33
CA LEU A 311 -9.13 -10.39 -28.38
C LEU A 311 -9.58 -9.14 -29.14
N PRO A 312 -10.54 -8.35 -28.62
CA PRO A 312 -10.93 -7.09 -29.25
C PRO A 312 -9.73 -6.15 -29.39
N ASP A 313 -9.66 -5.46 -30.51
CA ASP A 313 -8.61 -4.45 -30.74
C ASP A 313 -8.75 -3.30 -29.74
N VAL A 314 -7.61 -2.79 -29.30
CA VAL A 314 -7.51 -1.63 -28.41
C VAL A 314 -6.44 -0.68 -28.92
N ARG A 315 -6.63 0.61 -28.67
CA ARG A 315 -5.70 1.67 -29.04
C ARG A 315 -5.70 2.73 -27.96
N ALA A 316 -4.53 3.03 -27.42
CA ALA A 316 -4.39 4.09 -26.44
C ALA A 316 -4.66 5.45 -27.01
N ASP A 317 -5.31 6.31 -26.23
CA ASP A 317 -5.50 7.74 -26.51
C ASP A 317 -5.63 8.51 -25.20
N ASP A 318 -5.87 9.82 -25.25
CA ASP A 318 -6.00 10.72 -24.10
C ASP A 318 -4.82 10.59 -23.10
N ASP A 319 -5.10 10.27 -21.86
CA ASP A 319 -4.11 10.15 -20.78
C ASP A 319 -3.31 8.82 -20.81
N ALA A 320 -3.69 7.86 -21.66
CA ALA A 320 -3.05 6.56 -21.78
C ALA A 320 -1.90 6.57 -22.79
N ALA A 321 -0.69 6.23 -22.35
CA ALA A 321 0.46 6.02 -23.24
C ALA A 321 0.41 4.67 -23.99
N ALA A 322 -0.30 3.68 -23.46
CA ALA A 322 -0.56 2.38 -24.07
C ALA A 322 -1.85 1.79 -23.50
N ALA A 323 -2.56 0.97 -24.31
CA ALA A 323 -3.66 0.10 -23.88
C ALA A 323 -3.33 -1.33 -24.30
N GLU A 324 -3.38 -2.26 -23.36
CA GLU A 324 -2.83 -3.60 -23.55
C GLU A 324 -3.68 -4.67 -22.85
N TRP A 325 -3.89 -5.80 -23.51
CA TRP A 325 -4.44 -6.99 -22.90
C TRP A 325 -3.34 -7.75 -22.15
N ILE A 326 -3.40 -7.75 -20.82
CA ILE A 326 -2.42 -8.41 -19.96
C ILE A 326 -2.97 -9.78 -19.53
N PRO A 327 -2.21 -10.88 -19.67
CA PRO A 327 -2.61 -12.18 -19.13
C PRO A 327 -2.87 -12.10 -17.62
N ILE A 328 -4.02 -12.57 -17.16
CA ILE A 328 -4.39 -12.57 -15.73
C ILE A 328 -3.33 -13.28 -14.89
N ALA A 329 -2.75 -14.36 -15.40
CA ALA A 329 -1.68 -15.11 -14.73
C ALA A 329 -0.38 -14.27 -14.50
N ALA A 330 -0.18 -13.19 -15.25
CA ALA A 330 0.99 -12.31 -15.10
C ALA A 330 0.78 -11.22 -14.04
N LEU A 331 -0.47 -10.92 -13.66
CA LEU A 331 -0.80 -9.82 -12.75
C LEU A 331 -0.10 -9.90 -11.38
N PRO A 332 0.04 -11.08 -10.73
CA PRO A 332 0.77 -11.15 -9.45
C PRO A 332 2.24 -10.69 -9.54
N GLY A 333 2.86 -10.78 -10.72
CA GLY A 333 4.21 -10.27 -10.98
C GLY A 333 4.27 -8.78 -11.33
N LEU A 334 3.14 -8.10 -11.43
CA LEU A 334 3.03 -6.68 -11.78
C LEU A 334 2.52 -5.81 -10.62
N GLU A 335 2.34 -6.36 -9.42
CA GLU A 335 1.76 -5.63 -8.28
C GLU A 335 2.49 -4.32 -7.99
N ASP A 336 3.83 -4.32 -8.04
CA ASP A 336 4.68 -3.14 -7.82
C ASP A 336 4.74 -2.17 -9.04
N ARG A 337 3.97 -2.44 -10.08
CA ARG A 337 3.84 -1.62 -11.30
C ARG A 337 2.41 -1.14 -11.53
N LEU A 338 1.50 -1.38 -10.61
CA LEU A 338 0.12 -0.92 -10.68
C LEU A 338 -0.09 0.35 -9.86
N LEU A 339 -0.94 1.25 -10.36
CA LEU A 339 -1.27 2.51 -9.70
C LEU A 339 -2.05 2.26 -8.40
N ASP A 340 -1.73 3.00 -7.35
CA ASP A 340 -2.46 3.05 -6.08
C ASP A 340 -2.93 1.65 -5.60
N ASP A 341 -4.24 1.38 -5.55
CA ASP A 341 -4.85 0.12 -5.12
C ASP A 341 -5.44 -0.73 -6.26
N HIS A 342 -5.06 -0.45 -7.52
CA HIS A 342 -5.63 -1.17 -8.67
C HIS A 342 -5.32 -2.68 -8.64
N PHE A 343 -4.20 -3.11 -8.04
CA PHE A 343 -3.95 -4.54 -7.85
C PHE A 343 -4.98 -5.18 -6.91
N GLN A 344 -5.33 -4.50 -5.82
CA GLN A 344 -6.33 -4.97 -4.87
C GLN A 344 -7.72 -5.02 -5.49
N MET A 345 -8.06 -4.05 -6.35
CA MET A 345 -9.30 -4.07 -7.13
C MET A 345 -9.34 -5.26 -8.09
N LEU A 346 -8.24 -5.52 -8.80
CA LEU A 346 -8.10 -6.68 -9.69
C LEU A 346 -8.22 -7.99 -8.91
N ASP A 347 -7.54 -8.12 -7.76
CA ASP A 347 -7.66 -9.32 -6.91
C ASP A 347 -9.08 -9.52 -6.40
N HIS A 348 -9.78 -8.42 -6.03
CA HIS A 348 -11.17 -8.48 -5.58
C HIS A 348 -12.11 -9.05 -6.66
N PHE A 349 -11.97 -8.61 -7.92
CA PHE A 349 -12.84 -9.05 -9.01
C PHE A 349 -12.43 -10.39 -9.60
N LEU A 350 -11.14 -10.66 -9.70
CA LEU A 350 -10.59 -11.81 -10.47
C LEU A 350 -10.10 -12.96 -9.58
N GLY A 351 -9.92 -12.74 -8.26
CA GLY A 351 -9.41 -13.77 -7.34
C GLY A 351 -7.98 -14.19 -7.68
N LEU A 352 -7.08 -13.22 -7.84
CA LEU A 352 -5.71 -13.46 -8.29
C LEU A 352 -4.86 -14.22 -7.27
N LEU A 353 -5.15 -14.02 -5.99
CA LEU A 353 -4.38 -14.58 -4.90
C LEU A 353 -5.18 -15.68 -4.19
N PRO A 354 -4.52 -16.77 -3.78
CA PRO A 354 -5.17 -17.81 -2.98
C PRO A 354 -5.81 -17.18 -1.73
N ARG A 355 -7.03 -17.54 -1.40
CA ARG A 355 -7.61 -17.20 -0.10
C ARG A 355 -7.11 -18.20 0.92
N PRO A 356 -6.61 -17.76 2.10
CA PRO A 356 -6.28 -18.69 3.16
C PRO A 356 -7.53 -19.50 3.53
N PHE A 357 -7.38 -20.80 3.68
CA PHE A 357 -8.44 -21.66 4.17
C PHE A 357 -8.66 -21.31 5.65
N ILE A 358 -9.66 -20.49 5.95
CA ILE A 358 -10.11 -20.26 7.31
C ILE A 358 -10.97 -21.48 7.65
N GLY A 359 -10.35 -22.47 8.27
CA GLY A 359 -11.09 -23.60 8.84
C GLY A 359 -12.10 -23.06 9.85
N THR A 360 -13.40 -23.31 9.59
CA THR A 360 -14.50 -23.07 10.51
C THR A 360 -14.39 -23.92 11.75
#